data_ed8bc582addce273b600af575ea7425c
#
_entry.id   ed8bc582addce273b600af575ea7425c
#
_cell.length_a   1.000
_cell.length_b   1.000
_cell.length_c   1.000
_cell.angle_alpha   90.00
_cell.angle_beta   90.00
_cell.angle_gamma   90.00
#
_symmetry.space_group_name_H-M   'P 1'
#
loop_
_entity.id
_entity.type
_entity.pdbx_description
1 polymer ?
#
loop_
_entity_poly.entity_id
_entity_poly.type
_entity_poly.pdbx_seq_one_letter_code
_entity_poly.pdbx_strand_id
1 'polypeptide(L)'
;IIYQIDTALFYDLNGDGCGDIAGIAAKLRYIRRMGATVIWITPFYLTPFLDEGYDVSDHLQVDPRFGKLNDIIAFIEQARELGMQVIIELLIQHTSDAHPWFQQARRNPQSPYRDYYLWSDTDDDDTPPMFPGVEKSIWTWDDEAGQYYRHMFYHHEPDLNLASPAVLKEIENIIIFWLKLGVSGFRLDAASHLTKQAGRGDEKRGL
;
A
#
# COMPACT_ATOMS: atom_id res chain seq x y z
N ILE A 1 7.44 19.93 11.29
CA ILE A 1 6.07 19.44 11.59
C ILE A 1 5.58 18.66 10.38
N ILE A 2 5.18 17.39 10.60
CA ILE A 2 4.51 16.56 9.59
C ILE A 2 3.01 16.80 9.72
N TYR A 3 2.36 17.08 8.60
CA TYR A 3 0.92 17.20 8.48
C TYR A 3 0.38 16.06 7.64
N GLN A 4 -0.34 15.15 8.28
CA GLN A 4 -1.01 14.04 7.59
C GLN A 4 -2.29 14.52 6.94
N ILE A 5 -2.55 14.03 5.74
CA ILE A 5 -3.74 14.31 4.95
C ILE A 5 -4.36 12.99 4.52
N ASP A 6 -5.61 12.80 4.88
CA ASP A 6 -6.43 11.77 4.26
C ASP A 6 -6.86 12.27 2.87
N THR A 7 -6.42 11.55 1.83
CA THR A 7 -6.60 11.97 0.44
C THR A 7 -8.07 12.04 0.07
N ALA A 8 -8.86 11.06 0.51
CA ALA A 8 -10.29 10.96 0.18
C ALA A 8 -11.17 11.97 0.92
N LEU A 9 -10.74 12.41 2.12
CA LEU A 9 -11.60 13.19 3.03
C LEU A 9 -11.22 14.66 3.12
N PHE A 10 -10.03 15.08 2.67
CA PHE A 10 -9.48 16.38 3.00
C PHE A 10 -10.15 17.54 2.24
N TYR A 11 -10.18 17.48 0.92
CA TYR A 11 -10.79 18.54 0.11
C TYR A 11 -11.14 18.04 -1.29
N ASP A 12 -12.41 18.07 -1.59
CA ASP A 12 -13.00 17.75 -2.89
C ASP A 12 -13.04 19.04 -3.74
N LEU A 13 -12.17 19.13 -4.75
CA LEU A 13 -12.12 20.32 -5.61
C LEU A 13 -13.07 20.19 -6.81
N ASN A 14 -13.28 18.98 -7.30
CA ASN A 14 -14.09 18.72 -8.50
C ASN A 14 -15.58 18.57 -8.17
N GLY A 15 -15.95 18.36 -6.89
CA GLY A 15 -17.33 18.29 -6.41
C GLY A 15 -17.98 16.91 -6.62
N ASP A 16 -17.20 15.84 -6.71
CA ASP A 16 -17.70 14.46 -6.92
C ASP A 16 -18.02 13.71 -5.62
N GLY A 17 -17.71 14.31 -4.46
CA GLY A 17 -17.93 13.74 -3.14
C GLY A 17 -16.69 13.03 -2.56
N CYS A 18 -15.57 13.02 -3.26
CA CYS A 18 -14.30 12.47 -2.81
C CYS A 18 -13.21 13.54 -2.84
N GLY A 19 -12.36 13.59 -1.82
CA GLY A 19 -11.18 14.45 -1.85
C GLY A 19 -10.21 14.04 -2.96
N ASP A 20 -9.44 14.99 -3.46
CA ASP A 20 -8.53 14.77 -4.59
C ASP A 20 -7.19 15.50 -4.42
N ILE A 21 -6.19 15.12 -5.21
CA ILE A 21 -4.84 15.68 -5.17
C ILE A 21 -4.85 17.17 -5.53
N ALA A 22 -5.71 17.58 -6.46
CA ALA A 22 -5.85 18.99 -6.84
C ALA A 22 -6.41 19.81 -5.68
N GLY A 23 -7.33 19.24 -4.90
CA GLY A 23 -7.85 19.81 -3.67
C GLY A 23 -6.78 20.01 -2.60
N ILE A 24 -5.92 18.99 -2.40
CA ILE A 24 -4.78 19.12 -1.49
C ILE A 24 -3.85 20.25 -1.98
N ALA A 25 -3.52 20.27 -3.28
CA ALA A 25 -2.68 21.30 -3.88
C ALA A 25 -3.24 22.72 -3.67
N ALA A 26 -4.55 22.90 -3.81
CA ALA A 26 -5.23 24.18 -3.56
C ALA A 26 -5.10 24.67 -2.11
N LYS A 27 -4.84 23.76 -1.15
CA LYS A 27 -4.71 24.07 0.28
C LYS A 27 -3.25 24.17 0.76
N LEU A 28 -2.25 23.99 -0.08
CA LEU A 28 -0.83 23.98 0.32
C LEU A 28 -0.41 25.24 1.07
N ARG A 29 -0.85 26.43 0.63
CA ARG A 29 -0.55 27.69 1.32
C ARG A 29 -1.16 27.76 2.72
N TYR A 30 -2.35 27.21 2.91
CA TYR A 30 -2.98 27.08 4.22
C TYR A 30 -2.18 26.17 5.12
N ILE A 31 -1.82 24.97 4.65
CA ILE A 31 -1.03 23.99 5.37
C ILE A 31 0.34 24.58 5.77
N ARG A 32 1.00 25.28 4.85
CA ARG A 32 2.28 25.96 5.11
C ARG A 32 2.17 27.03 6.22
N ARG A 33 1.08 27.79 6.23
CA ARG A 33 0.84 28.82 7.28
C ARG A 33 0.66 28.21 8.67
N MET A 34 0.19 26.97 8.77
CA MET A 34 0.10 26.24 10.03
C MET A 34 1.47 25.77 10.55
N GLY A 35 2.54 26.01 9.80
CA GLY A 35 3.90 25.65 10.18
C GLY A 35 4.34 24.25 9.73
N ALA A 36 3.56 23.56 8.90
CA ALA A 36 3.96 22.28 8.35
C ALA A 36 5.19 22.44 7.44
N THR A 37 6.11 21.51 7.55
CA THR A 37 7.32 21.40 6.71
C THR A 37 7.35 20.13 5.90
N VAL A 38 6.53 19.15 6.27
CA VAL A 38 6.35 17.88 5.58
C VAL A 38 4.86 17.61 5.46
N ILE A 39 4.43 17.18 4.29
CA ILE A 39 3.09 16.66 4.04
C ILE A 39 3.19 15.16 3.89
N TRP A 40 2.36 14.44 4.61
CA TRP A 40 2.15 13.01 4.44
C TRP A 40 0.73 12.77 3.94
N ILE A 41 0.60 12.19 2.74
CA ILE A 41 -0.68 11.84 2.16
C ILE A 41 -0.94 10.35 2.31
N THR A 42 -2.19 9.99 2.68
CA THR A 42 -2.64 8.59 2.74
C THR A 42 -2.70 7.97 1.34
N PRO A 43 -2.87 6.64 1.20
CA PRO A 43 -2.77 5.97 -0.09
C PRO A 43 -3.64 6.61 -1.16
N PHE A 44 -3.06 6.75 -2.33
CA PHE A 44 -3.71 7.30 -3.53
C PHE A 44 -3.47 6.42 -4.77
N TYR A 45 -2.87 5.26 -4.55
CA TYR A 45 -2.59 4.27 -5.58
C TYR A 45 -3.86 3.66 -6.15
N LEU A 46 -3.75 3.03 -7.31
CA LEU A 46 -4.87 2.28 -7.89
C LEU A 46 -5.30 1.15 -6.94
N THR A 47 -6.58 1.12 -6.61
CA THR A 47 -7.13 0.23 -5.58
C THR A 47 -8.61 -0.09 -5.85
N PRO A 48 -9.11 -1.28 -5.50
CA PRO A 48 -10.54 -1.56 -5.37
C PRO A 48 -11.22 -0.73 -4.27
N PHE A 49 -10.44 -0.16 -3.35
CA PHE A 49 -10.90 0.68 -2.26
C PHE A 49 -11.76 -0.05 -1.21
N LEU A 50 -11.43 -1.30 -0.93
CA LEU A 50 -12.10 -2.09 0.11
C LEU A 50 -11.55 -1.79 1.51
N ASP A 51 -10.32 -1.28 1.60
CA ASP A 51 -9.65 -0.81 2.82
C ASP A 51 -9.07 0.60 2.63
N GLU A 52 -9.91 1.55 2.25
CA GLU A 52 -9.57 2.99 2.17
C GLU A 52 -8.29 3.30 1.37
N GLY A 53 -7.92 2.41 0.44
CA GLY A 53 -6.76 2.54 -0.43
C GLY A 53 -5.51 1.76 0.02
N TYR A 54 -5.56 1.07 1.17
CA TYR A 54 -4.46 0.20 1.61
C TYR A 54 -4.40 -1.11 0.81
N ASP A 55 -5.51 -1.54 0.19
CA ASP A 55 -5.62 -2.67 -0.73
C ASP A 55 -5.16 -2.30 -2.15
N VAL A 56 -3.85 -2.10 -2.33
CA VAL A 56 -3.26 -1.60 -3.58
C VAL A 56 -3.29 -2.65 -4.70
N SER A 57 -3.82 -2.28 -5.87
CA SER A 57 -3.79 -3.11 -7.08
C SER A 57 -2.72 -2.70 -8.11
N ASP A 58 -2.17 -1.48 -8.00
CA ASP A 58 -0.98 -1.03 -8.76
C ASP A 58 -0.30 0.14 -8.03
N HIS A 59 0.93 -0.07 -7.59
CA HIS A 59 1.73 0.92 -6.85
C HIS A 59 2.30 2.05 -7.73
N LEU A 60 2.23 1.94 -9.04
CA LEU A 60 2.78 2.92 -9.99
C LEU A 60 1.71 3.78 -10.64
N GLN A 61 0.44 3.53 -10.34
CA GLN A 61 -0.69 4.28 -10.85
C GLN A 61 -1.42 5.03 -9.74
N VAL A 62 -1.96 6.19 -10.11
CA VAL A 62 -2.85 6.98 -9.25
C VAL A 62 -4.28 6.52 -9.51
N ASP A 63 -5.05 6.29 -8.45
CA ASP A 63 -6.46 5.96 -8.58
C ASP A 63 -7.22 7.15 -9.20
N PRO A 64 -8.05 6.91 -10.22
CA PRO A 64 -8.80 7.98 -10.92
C PRO A 64 -9.67 8.84 -10.01
N ARG A 65 -10.09 8.33 -8.85
CA ARG A 65 -10.82 9.13 -7.83
C ARG A 65 -10.00 10.31 -7.32
N PHE A 66 -8.70 10.13 -7.19
CA PHE A 66 -7.79 11.13 -6.63
C PHE A 66 -7.13 12.01 -7.68
N GLY A 67 -7.20 11.64 -8.96
CA GLY A 67 -6.57 12.36 -10.06
C GLY A 67 -5.71 11.48 -10.95
N LYS A 68 -4.65 12.09 -11.49
CA LYS A 68 -3.72 11.45 -12.42
C LYS A 68 -2.28 11.63 -11.94
N LEU A 69 -1.34 10.89 -12.53
CA LEU A 69 0.08 10.99 -12.21
C LEU A 69 0.61 12.44 -12.35
N ASN A 70 0.15 13.19 -13.36
CA ASN A 70 0.53 14.57 -13.54
C ASN A 70 0.05 15.48 -12.40
N ASP A 71 -1.07 15.17 -11.76
CA ASP A 71 -1.59 15.94 -10.63
C ASP A 71 -0.70 15.74 -9.40
N ILE A 72 -0.22 14.51 -9.15
CA ILE A 72 0.77 14.22 -8.11
C ILE A 72 2.09 14.97 -8.37
N ILE A 73 2.60 14.94 -9.60
CA ILE A 73 3.85 15.64 -9.97
C ILE A 73 3.69 17.14 -9.69
N ALA A 74 2.59 17.74 -10.16
CA ALA A 74 2.32 19.16 -9.95
C ALA A 74 2.16 19.52 -8.47
N PHE A 75 1.50 18.67 -7.68
CA PHE A 75 1.38 18.81 -6.24
C PHE A 75 2.74 18.80 -5.53
N ILE A 76 3.61 17.84 -5.87
CA ILE A 76 4.97 17.73 -5.31
C ILE A 76 5.80 18.98 -5.63
N GLU A 77 5.72 19.47 -6.87
CA GLU A 77 6.43 20.67 -7.31
C GLU A 77 5.95 21.92 -6.55
N GLN A 78 4.63 22.12 -6.43
CA GLN A 78 4.05 23.22 -5.67
C GLN A 78 4.40 23.17 -4.19
N ALA A 79 4.40 21.97 -3.57
CA ALA A 79 4.82 21.80 -2.18
C ALA A 79 6.29 22.21 -2.00
N ARG A 80 7.17 21.78 -2.92
CA ARG A 80 8.59 22.13 -2.92
C ARG A 80 8.82 23.64 -3.07
N GLU A 81 8.07 24.33 -3.94
CA GLU A 81 8.13 25.77 -4.10
C GLU A 81 7.76 26.53 -2.82
N LEU A 82 6.89 25.96 -1.99
CA LEU A 82 6.52 26.48 -0.69
C LEU A 82 7.46 26.05 0.45
N GLY A 83 8.57 25.37 0.13
CA GLY A 83 9.52 24.87 1.11
C GLY A 83 9.00 23.71 1.96
N MET A 84 8.11 22.89 1.41
CA MET A 84 7.57 21.68 2.05
C MET A 84 8.05 20.43 1.31
N GLN A 85 8.25 19.37 2.08
CA GLN A 85 8.55 18.02 1.57
C GLN A 85 7.27 17.20 1.50
N VAL A 86 7.22 16.24 0.60
CA VAL A 86 6.10 15.28 0.48
C VAL A 86 6.60 13.89 0.76
N ILE A 87 5.95 13.19 1.67
CA ILE A 87 6.12 11.75 1.92
C ILE A 87 4.80 11.03 1.59
N ILE A 88 4.94 9.82 1.09
CA ILE A 88 3.81 8.98 0.69
C ILE A 88 3.86 7.64 1.43
N GLU A 89 2.79 6.88 1.40
CA GLU A 89 2.74 5.53 1.97
C GLU A 89 3.63 4.56 1.16
N LEU A 90 4.31 3.66 1.84
CA LEU A 90 4.96 2.50 1.24
C LEU A 90 4.27 1.25 1.78
N LEU A 91 3.36 0.70 0.97
CA LEU A 91 2.52 -0.44 1.28
C LEU A 91 3.18 -1.70 0.71
N ILE A 92 3.88 -2.45 1.57
CA ILE A 92 4.69 -3.62 1.16
C ILE A 92 4.43 -4.87 2.00
N GLN A 93 3.47 -4.82 2.93
CA GLN A 93 3.02 -5.99 3.68
C GLN A 93 2.19 -6.91 2.79
N HIS A 94 1.30 -6.34 2.01
CA HIS A 94 0.32 -7.03 1.17
C HIS A 94 0.06 -6.25 -0.12
N THR A 95 -0.69 -6.85 -1.02
CA THR A 95 -1.37 -6.17 -2.14
C THR A 95 -2.86 -6.46 -2.05
N SER A 96 -3.67 -5.76 -2.85
CA SER A 96 -5.03 -6.26 -3.12
C SER A 96 -4.99 -7.63 -3.80
N ASP A 97 -6.00 -8.44 -3.56
CA ASP A 97 -6.25 -9.67 -4.35
C ASP A 97 -6.51 -9.36 -5.83
N ALA A 98 -6.96 -8.14 -6.16
CA ALA A 98 -7.11 -7.65 -7.53
C ALA A 98 -5.77 -7.30 -8.21
N HIS A 99 -4.65 -7.30 -7.48
CA HIS A 99 -3.33 -6.99 -8.04
C HIS A 99 -2.96 -8.00 -9.14
N PRO A 100 -2.44 -7.57 -10.30
CA PRO A 100 -2.06 -8.48 -11.39
C PRO A 100 -1.07 -9.57 -10.97
N TRP A 101 -0.19 -9.32 -10.01
CA TRP A 101 0.73 -10.32 -9.46
C TRP A 101 -0.04 -11.46 -8.78
N PHE A 102 -0.99 -11.13 -7.90
CA PHE A 102 -1.80 -12.14 -7.21
C PHE A 102 -2.69 -12.91 -8.18
N GLN A 103 -3.33 -12.21 -9.12
CA GLN A 103 -4.19 -12.82 -10.12
C GLN A 103 -3.44 -13.81 -11.03
N GLN A 104 -2.17 -13.55 -11.33
CA GLN A 104 -1.33 -14.50 -12.07
C GLN A 104 -0.80 -15.62 -11.18
N ALA A 105 -0.44 -15.31 -9.93
CA ALA A 105 0.04 -16.28 -8.97
C ALA A 105 -1.01 -17.36 -8.64
N ARG A 106 -2.27 -16.96 -8.46
CA ARG A 106 -3.36 -17.91 -8.13
C ARG A 106 -3.73 -18.83 -9.30
N ARG A 107 -3.66 -18.31 -10.54
CA ARG A 107 -4.05 -19.05 -11.76
C ARG A 107 -3.00 -20.05 -12.25
N ASN A 108 -1.76 -19.82 -11.93
CA ASN A 108 -0.67 -20.63 -12.47
C ASN A 108 0.44 -20.84 -11.43
N PRO A 109 0.59 -22.06 -10.89
CA PRO A 109 1.66 -22.36 -9.94
C PRO A 109 3.08 -22.23 -10.53
N GLN A 110 3.20 -22.14 -11.87
CA GLN A 110 4.48 -21.87 -12.57
C GLN A 110 4.65 -20.37 -12.90
N SER A 111 3.74 -19.51 -12.47
CA SER A 111 3.87 -18.07 -12.67
C SER A 111 5.13 -17.54 -11.98
N PRO A 112 5.86 -16.58 -12.59
CA PRO A 112 6.97 -15.90 -11.93
C PRO A 112 6.53 -15.16 -10.67
N TYR A 113 5.23 -14.90 -10.52
CA TYR A 113 4.64 -14.23 -9.36
C TYR A 113 4.20 -15.20 -8.26
N ARG A 114 4.33 -16.53 -8.46
CA ARG A 114 3.87 -17.50 -7.44
C ARG A 114 4.54 -17.26 -6.10
N ASP A 115 5.86 -17.09 -6.10
CA ASP A 115 6.67 -16.85 -4.90
C ASP A 115 6.57 -15.42 -4.36
N TYR A 116 5.75 -14.57 -4.98
CA TYR A 116 5.48 -13.22 -4.44
C TYR A 116 4.55 -13.27 -3.24
N TYR A 117 3.81 -14.37 -3.07
CA TYR A 117 2.85 -14.57 -1.99
C TYR A 117 3.16 -15.83 -1.20
N LEU A 118 2.57 -15.92 -0.01
CA LEU A 118 2.75 -17.06 0.89
C LEU A 118 1.59 -18.03 0.71
N TRP A 119 1.91 -19.26 0.35
CA TRP A 119 0.95 -20.33 0.08
C TRP A 119 1.15 -21.50 1.03
N SER A 120 0.07 -22.22 1.38
CA SER A 120 0.09 -23.41 2.21
C SER A 120 -0.97 -24.41 1.76
N ASP A 121 -0.69 -25.71 1.99
CA ASP A 121 -1.68 -26.77 1.79
C ASP A 121 -2.63 -26.92 2.99
N THR A 122 -2.29 -26.29 4.13
CA THR A 122 -3.07 -26.30 5.37
C THR A 122 -3.17 -24.89 5.94
N ASP A 123 -4.17 -24.67 6.81
CA ASP A 123 -4.37 -23.47 7.61
C ASP A 123 -4.01 -23.68 9.09
N ASP A 124 -3.13 -24.63 9.39
CA ASP A 124 -2.69 -25.01 10.74
C ASP A 124 -1.76 -23.93 11.35
N ASP A 125 -2.29 -22.73 11.56
CA ASP A 125 -1.58 -21.59 12.12
C ASP A 125 -2.48 -20.87 13.11
N ASP A 126 -2.13 -20.95 14.40
CA ASP A 126 -2.89 -20.37 15.51
C ASP A 126 -2.65 -18.85 15.68
N THR A 127 -1.91 -18.22 14.76
CA THR A 127 -1.68 -16.78 14.80
C THR A 127 -3.01 -16.03 14.63
N PRO A 128 -3.41 -15.19 15.60
CA PRO A 128 -4.66 -14.46 15.47
C PRO A 128 -4.57 -13.42 14.35
N PRO A 129 -5.63 -13.26 13.54
CA PRO A 129 -5.70 -12.20 12.54
C PRO A 129 -5.72 -10.82 13.21
N MET A 130 -5.34 -9.78 12.45
CA MET A 130 -5.37 -8.40 12.95
C MET A 130 -6.78 -7.97 13.37
N PHE A 131 -7.80 -8.45 12.68
CA PHE A 131 -9.21 -8.11 12.92
C PHE A 131 -10.05 -9.35 13.27
N PRO A 132 -9.90 -9.93 14.49
CA PRO A 132 -10.54 -11.21 14.85
C PRO A 132 -12.08 -11.16 14.88
N GLY A 133 -12.68 -9.97 14.83
CA GLY A 133 -14.13 -9.80 14.68
C GLY A 133 -14.62 -9.90 13.23
N VAL A 134 -13.72 -9.84 12.26
CA VAL A 134 -14.01 -9.89 10.81
C VAL A 134 -13.40 -11.15 10.20
N GLU A 135 -12.13 -11.39 10.47
CA GLU A 135 -11.38 -12.53 9.96
C GLU A 135 -11.29 -13.65 11.01
N LYS A 136 -11.37 -14.90 10.55
CA LYS A 136 -11.31 -16.09 11.41
C LYS A 136 -9.91 -16.70 11.49
N SER A 137 -9.13 -16.51 10.42
CA SER A 137 -7.79 -17.04 10.24
C SER A 137 -6.95 -16.02 9.48
N ILE A 138 -5.63 -16.17 9.51
CA ILE A 138 -4.71 -15.45 8.62
C ILE A 138 -4.47 -16.22 7.31
N TRP A 139 -5.22 -17.28 7.08
CA TRP A 139 -5.17 -18.10 5.87
C TRP A 139 -6.57 -18.23 5.27
N THR A 140 -6.67 -18.01 3.97
CA THR A 140 -7.91 -18.17 3.22
C THR A 140 -7.67 -19.15 2.06
N TRP A 141 -8.60 -20.11 1.91
CA TRP A 141 -8.60 -21.03 0.79
C TRP A 141 -8.92 -20.32 -0.52
N ASP A 142 -8.13 -20.60 -1.55
CA ASP A 142 -8.33 -20.11 -2.90
C ASP A 142 -8.66 -21.27 -3.82
N ASP A 143 -9.89 -21.33 -4.33
CA ASP A 143 -10.37 -22.41 -5.19
C ASP A 143 -9.61 -22.49 -6.53
N GLU A 144 -9.13 -21.35 -7.05
CA GLU A 144 -8.41 -21.29 -8.31
C GLU A 144 -6.96 -21.77 -8.15
N ALA A 145 -6.32 -21.42 -7.03
CA ALA A 145 -4.97 -21.89 -6.69
C ALA A 145 -4.95 -23.31 -6.14
N GLY A 146 -6.07 -23.79 -5.56
CA GLY A 146 -6.13 -25.06 -4.83
C GLY A 146 -5.25 -25.10 -3.59
N GLN A 147 -4.99 -23.95 -2.98
CA GLN A 147 -4.18 -23.78 -1.78
C GLN A 147 -4.69 -22.60 -0.94
N TYR A 148 -4.27 -22.55 0.32
CA TYR A 148 -4.44 -21.39 1.17
C TYR A 148 -3.38 -20.33 0.83
N TYR A 149 -3.78 -19.04 0.83
CA TYR A 149 -2.85 -17.90 0.84
C TYR A 149 -2.92 -17.20 2.18
N ARG A 150 -1.79 -16.61 2.56
CA ARG A 150 -1.69 -15.87 3.82
C ARG A 150 -2.16 -14.43 3.65
N HIS A 151 -2.87 -13.93 4.68
CA HIS A 151 -3.19 -12.52 4.86
C HIS A 151 -3.18 -12.19 6.36
N MET A 152 -2.46 -11.17 6.78
CA MET A 152 -2.45 -10.75 8.18
C MET A 152 -3.65 -9.84 8.50
N PHE A 153 -4.06 -9.05 7.51
CA PHE A 153 -5.16 -8.10 7.61
C PHE A 153 -6.45 -8.70 7.06
N TYR A 154 -7.00 -8.19 5.99
CA TYR A 154 -8.22 -8.73 5.39
C TYR A 154 -7.92 -9.84 4.36
N HIS A 155 -8.88 -10.73 4.15
CA HIS A 155 -8.73 -11.80 3.15
C HIS A 155 -8.52 -11.29 1.72
N HIS A 156 -8.95 -10.06 1.40
CA HIS A 156 -8.68 -9.44 0.10
C HIS A 156 -7.30 -8.75 0.03
N GLU A 157 -6.44 -8.97 1.03
CA GLU A 157 -5.10 -8.39 1.14
C GLU A 157 -4.02 -9.48 1.32
N PRO A 158 -3.77 -10.29 0.27
CA PRO A 158 -2.75 -11.34 0.34
C PRO A 158 -1.36 -10.76 0.66
N ASP A 159 -0.70 -11.37 1.66
CA ASP A 159 0.62 -10.97 2.15
C ASP A 159 1.71 -11.22 1.11
N LEU A 160 2.56 -10.23 0.90
CA LEU A 160 3.78 -10.37 0.08
C LEU A 160 4.85 -11.20 0.80
N ASN A 161 5.53 -12.05 0.06
CA ASN A 161 6.68 -12.82 0.53
C ASN A 161 7.96 -11.97 0.51
N LEU A 162 8.23 -11.27 1.60
CA LEU A 162 9.43 -10.42 1.72
C LEU A 162 10.75 -11.21 1.80
N ALA A 163 10.72 -12.54 1.90
CA ALA A 163 11.91 -13.37 1.75
C ALA A 163 12.29 -13.58 0.26
N SER A 164 11.37 -13.29 -0.68
CA SER A 164 11.63 -13.41 -2.11
C SER A 164 12.49 -12.24 -2.63
N PRO A 165 13.67 -12.52 -3.22
CA PRO A 165 14.49 -11.45 -3.83
C PRO A 165 13.77 -10.72 -4.97
N ALA A 166 12.84 -11.41 -5.66
CA ALA A 166 12.05 -10.80 -6.73
C ALA A 166 11.08 -9.75 -6.17
N VAL A 167 10.42 -10.04 -5.05
CA VAL A 167 9.55 -9.07 -4.36
C VAL A 167 10.36 -7.86 -3.88
N LEU A 168 11.53 -8.09 -3.27
CA LEU A 168 12.40 -7.00 -2.84
C LEU A 168 12.83 -6.11 -4.01
N LYS A 169 13.05 -6.71 -5.18
CA LYS A 169 13.40 -5.94 -6.39
C LYS A 169 12.23 -5.09 -6.89
N GLU A 170 11.00 -5.59 -6.81
CA GLU A 170 9.83 -4.79 -7.16
C GLU A 170 9.62 -3.63 -6.17
N ILE A 171 9.82 -3.88 -4.88
CA ILE A 171 9.77 -2.82 -3.85
C ILE A 171 10.81 -1.72 -4.16
N GLU A 172 12.04 -2.12 -4.50
CA GLU A 172 13.08 -1.18 -4.92
C GLU A 172 12.65 -0.36 -6.15
N ASN A 173 12.04 -1.00 -7.16
CA ASN A 173 11.54 -0.34 -8.36
C ASN A 173 10.45 0.69 -8.02
N ILE A 174 9.51 0.34 -7.13
CA ILE A 174 8.45 1.24 -6.63
C ILE A 174 9.06 2.47 -5.96
N ILE A 175 10.00 2.25 -5.03
CA ILE A 175 10.71 3.33 -4.32
C ILE A 175 11.42 4.26 -5.32
N ILE A 176 12.19 3.69 -6.24
CA ILE A 176 12.94 4.45 -7.25
C ILE A 176 12.00 5.27 -8.15
N PHE A 177 10.86 4.69 -8.55
CA PHE A 177 9.87 5.37 -9.38
C PHE A 177 9.38 6.65 -8.71
N TRP A 178 8.91 6.57 -7.46
CA TRP A 178 8.36 7.71 -6.75
C TRP A 178 9.42 8.75 -6.34
N LEU A 179 10.64 8.31 -5.98
CA LEU A 179 11.76 9.23 -5.73
C LEU A 179 12.13 10.03 -7.00
N LYS A 180 12.12 9.39 -8.17
CA LYS A 180 12.37 10.09 -9.45
C LYS A 180 11.30 11.13 -9.78
N LEU A 181 10.07 10.94 -9.31
CA LEU A 181 8.99 11.92 -9.46
C LEU A 181 9.05 13.06 -8.43
N GLY A 182 10.00 13.02 -7.48
CA GLY A 182 10.26 14.10 -6.54
C GLY A 182 9.68 13.90 -5.14
N VAL A 183 9.15 12.72 -4.83
CA VAL A 183 8.77 12.34 -3.46
C VAL A 183 10.01 12.41 -2.57
N SER A 184 9.88 12.96 -1.38
CA SER A 184 11.00 13.19 -0.44
C SER A 184 11.27 12.00 0.46
N GLY A 185 10.33 11.07 0.59
CA GLY A 185 10.44 9.88 1.41
C GLY A 185 9.14 9.13 1.56
N PHE A 186 9.14 8.13 2.45
CA PHE A 186 8.01 7.23 2.63
C PHE A 186 7.65 7.07 4.10
N ARG A 187 6.37 6.87 4.37
CA ARG A 187 5.88 6.28 5.61
C ARG A 187 5.68 4.79 5.36
N LEU A 188 6.42 3.97 6.08
CA LEU A 188 6.31 2.51 5.98
C LEU A 188 5.12 2.03 6.79
N ASP A 189 4.15 1.44 6.11
CA ASP A 189 3.00 0.84 6.76
C ASP A 189 3.32 -0.53 7.35
N ALA A 190 2.55 -0.95 8.36
CA ALA A 190 2.61 -2.27 9.00
C ALA A 190 4.04 -2.73 9.39
N ALA A 191 4.95 -1.81 9.70
CA ALA A 191 6.38 -2.09 9.90
C ALA A 191 6.65 -3.21 10.92
N SER A 192 5.83 -3.34 11.96
CA SER A 192 5.94 -4.39 12.97
C SER A 192 5.61 -5.80 12.47
N HIS A 193 4.96 -5.92 11.30
CA HIS A 193 4.55 -7.19 10.71
C HIS A 193 5.52 -7.68 9.63
N LEU A 194 6.32 -6.79 9.05
CA LEU A 194 7.21 -7.11 7.93
C LEU A 194 8.28 -8.16 8.27
N THR A 195 8.74 -8.18 9.51
CA THR A 195 9.78 -9.11 9.97
C THR A 195 9.25 -10.51 10.29
N LYS A 196 7.94 -10.67 10.45
CA LYS A 196 7.32 -11.95 10.81
C LYS A 196 7.13 -12.90 9.63
N GLN A 197 7.35 -12.41 8.42
CA GLN A 197 7.15 -13.18 7.19
C GLN A 197 8.37 -13.98 6.73
N ALA A 198 9.53 -13.72 7.30
CA ALA A 198 10.81 -14.29 6.87
C ALA A 198 11.04 -15.74 7.32
N GLY A 199 10.00 -16.55 7.42
CA GLY A 199 10.13 -17.99 7.65
C GLY A 199 9.21 -18.54 8.72
N ARG A 200 8.67 -19.71 8.47
CA ARG A 200 7.96 -20.52 9.48
C ARG A 200 8.89 -20.69 10.68
N GLY A 201 8.57 -20.07 11.81
CA GLY A 201 9.24 -20.31 13.10
C GLY A 201 9.98 -19.13 13.74
N ASP A 202 10.11 -17.99 13.10
CA ASP A 202 10.82 -16.82 13.67
C ASP A 202 9.90 -15.76 14.33
N GLU A 203 8.64 -16.10 14.57
CA GLU A 203 7.67 -15.22 15.25
C GLU A 203 8.10 -14.80 16.69
N LYS A 204 9.13 -15.43 17.23
CA LYS A 204 9.69 -15.13 18.57
C LYS A 204 10.84 -14.12 18.56
N ARG A 205 11.31 -13.69 17.40
CA ARG A 205 12.38 -12.68 17.26
C ARG A 205 11.81 -11.38 16.71
N GLY A 206 10.76 -10.87 17.37
CA GLY A 206 10.41 -9.46 17.21
C GLY A 206 11.56 -8.59 17.71
N LEU A 207 11.76 -7.44 17.06
CA LEU A 207 12.67 -6.37 17.44
C LEU A 207 12.67 -6.12 18.95
#